data_5d8b85e4b0ec119b548ed51cb3af2cbd
#
_entry.id   5d8b85e4b0ec119b548ed51cb3af2cbd
#
_cell.length_a   1.000
_cell.length_b   1.000
_cell.length_c   1.000
_cell.angle_alpha   90.00
_cell.angle_beta   90.00
_cell.angle_gamma   90.00
#
_symmetry.space_group_name_H-M   'P 1'
#
loop_
_entity.id
_entity.type
_entity.pdbx_description
1 polymer ?
#
loop_
_entity_poly.entity_id
_entity_poly.type
_entity_poly.pdbx_seq_one_letter_code
_entity_poly.pdbx_strand_id
1 'polypeptide(L)'
;ALTDARKGINMFKKVNVDIIGIVENMSYFICDNCNQKHYIFSKDGVKKEAEEFKIPFLGEIPIDTNLRIQSDNGIPALIDNPDGEISKKFISIAKNLKKSLD
;
A
#
# COMPACT_ATOMS: atom_id res chain seq x y z
N ALA A 1 -2.04 -13.31 -4.22
CA ALA A 1 -1.25 -12.18 -3.73
C ALA A 1 -0.90 -12.33 -2.25
N LEU A 2 -1.86 -12.66 -1.39
CA LEU A 2 -1.61 -12.86 0.04
C LEU A 2 -0.65 -14.02 0.31
N THR A 3 -0.76 -15.10 -0.46
CA THR A 3 0.14 -16.25 -0.33
C THR A 3 1.58 -15.86 -0.61
N ASP A 4 1.81 -15.06 -1.63
CA ASP A 4 3.16 -14.58 -1.98
C ASP A 4 3.70 -13.61 -0.93
N ALA A 5 2.83 -12.76 -0.37
CA ALA A 5 3.21 -11.86 0.71
C ALA A 5 3.65 -12.64 1.96
N ARG A 6 2.93 -13.69 2.34
CA ARG A 6 3.30 -14.57 3.45
C ARG A 6 4.64 -15.24 3.23
N LYS A 7 4.89 -15.72 2.01
CA LYS A 7 6.18 -16.32 1.64
C LYS A 7 7.31 -15.31 1.78
N GLY A 8 7.08 -14.08 1.34
CA GLY A 8 8.05 -12.99 1.47
C GLY A 8 8.37 -12.67 2.91
N ILE A 9 7.35 -12.57 3.76
CA ILE A 9 7.53 -12.31 5.20
C ILE A 9 8.37 -13.41 5.83
N ASN A 10 8.04 -14.67 5.57
CA ASN A 10 8.75 -15.81 6.14
C ASN A 10 10.19 -15.87 5.63
N MET A 11 10.43 -15.54 4.36
CA MET A 11 11.77 -15.50 3.80
C MET A 11 12.64 -14.46 4.51
N PHE A 12 12.12 -13.24 4.69
CA PHE A 12 12.84 -12.17 5.38
C PHE A 12 13.15 -12.56 6.82
N LYS A 13 12.22 -13.20 7.52
CA LYS A 13 12.45 -13.70 8.88
C LYS A 13 13.59 -14.72 8.94
N LYS A 14 13.67 -15.63 7.95
CA LYS A 14 14.72 -16.64 7.89
C LYS A 14 16.11 -16.04 7.70
N VAL A 15 16.22 -14.94 6.99
CA VAL A 15 17.51 -14.28 6.75
C VAL A 15 17.77 -13.11 7.67
N ASN A 16 16.95 -12.96 8.72
CA ASN A 16 17.07 -11.93 9.76
C ASN A 16 16.99 -10.50 9.21
N VAL A 17 16.14 -10.28 8.21
CA VAL A 17 15.84 -8.95 7.71
C VAL A 17 14.55 -8.47 8.39
N ASP A 18 14.63 -7.36 9.11
CA ASP A 18 13.49 -6.80 9.81
C ASP A 18 12.47 -6.23 8.83
N ILE A 19 11.19 -6.51 9.10
CA ILE A 19 10.08 -5.95 8.32
C ILE A 19 9.46 -4.82 9.16
N ILE A 20 9.59 -3.60 8.67
CA ILE A 20 9.14 -2.41 9.41
C ILE A 20 7.69 -2.04 9.15
N GLY A 21 7.07 -2.63 8.13
CA GLY A 21 5.68 -2.39 7.85
C GLY A 21 5.22 -3.04 6.56
N ILE A 22 3.90 -3.00 6.36
CA ILE A 22 3.25 -3.54 5.17
C ILE A 22 2.39 -2.44 4.55
N VAL A 23 2.47 -2.32 3.22
CA VAL A 23 1.61 -1.43 2.42
C VAL A 23 0.79 -2.30 1.48
N GLU A 24 -0.51 -2.07 1.44
CA GLU A 24 -1.37 -2.73 0.46
C GLU A 24 -1.50 -1.89 -0.79
N ASN A 25 -0.86 -2.33 -1.87
CA ASN A 25 -0.97 -1.68 -3.17
C ASN A 25 -2.16 -2.27 -3.94
N MET A 26 -2.77 -1.47 -4.80
CA MET A 26 -3.95 -1.86 -5.58
C MET A 26 -5.09 -2.37 -4.70
N SER A 27 -5.29 -1.71 -3.55
CA SER A 27 -6.22 -2.16 -2.52
C SER A 27 -7.68 -2.06 -2.94
N TYR A 28 -8.04 -0.97 -3.59
CA TYR A 28 -9.41 -0.71 -4.01
C TYR A 28 -9.41 0.15 -5.27
N PHE A 29 -10.58 0.27 -5.85
CA PHE A 29 -10.84 1.10 -7.03
C PHE A 29 -11.99 2.05 -6.73
N ILE A 30 -11.89 3.30 -7.14
CA ILE A 30 -12.97 4.28 -7.00
C ILE A 30 -13.68 4.39 -8.34
N CYS A 31 -14.96 4.05 -8.35
CA CYS A 31 -15.77 4.10 -9.56
C CYS A 31 -16.08 5.54 -9.95
N ASP A 32 -15.79 5.93 -11.21
CA ASP A 32 -16.07 7.26 -11.72
C ASP A 32 -17.56 7.58 -11.77
N ASN A 33 -18.41 6.56 -11.89
CA ASN A 33 -19.86 6.73 -11.99
C ASN A 33 -20.54 6.92 -10.64
N CYS A 34 -20.10 6.19 -9.61
CA CYS A 34 -20.77 6.18 -8.31
C CYS A 34 -19.90 6.70 -7.15
N ASN A 35 -18.64 6.99 -7.40
CA ASN A 35 -17.65 7.44 -6.40
C ASN A 35 -17.50 6.52 -5.20
N GLN A 36 -17.90 5.26 -5.33
CA GLN A 36 -17.75 4.26 -4.27
C GLN A 36 -16.47 3.46 -4.42
N LYS A 37 -15.95 3.03 -3.28
CA LYS A 37 -14.78 2.15 -3.25
C LYS A 37 -15.20 0.72 -3.57
N HIS A 38 -14.48 0.10 -4.48
CA HIS A 38 -14.68 -1.31 -4.84
C HIS A 38 -13.41 -2.09 -4.53
N TYR A 39 -13.51 -3.04 -3.60
CA TYR A 39 -12.40 -3.91 -3.22
C TYR A 39 -12.40 -5.14 -4.14
N ILE A 40 -11.69 -5.01 -5.27
CA ILE A 40 -11.70 -6.02 -6.33
C ILE A 40 -11.05 -7.32 -5.89
N PHE A 41 -9.97 -7.25 -5.12
CA PHE A 41 -9.21 -8.44 -4.71
C PHE A 41 -9.66 -8.96 -3.35
N SER A 42 -9.60 -8.11 -2.32
CA SER A 42 -9.96 -8.52 -0.97
C SER A 42 -10.09 -7.27 -0.10
N LYS A 43 -11.09 -7.25 0.77
CA LYS A 43 -11.22 -6.17 1.75
C LYS A 43 -10.50 -6.58 3.04
N ASP A 44 -9.58 -5.73 3.51
CA ASP A 44 -8.86 -5.89 4.78
C ASP A 44 -8.03 -7.16 4.92
N GLY A 45 -7.78 -7.89 3.81
CA GLY A 45 -6.98 -9.12 3.85
C GLY A 45 -5.55 -8.88 4.30
N VAL A 46 -4.89 -7.87 3.71
CA VAL A 46 -3.50 -7.52 4.08
C VAL A 46 -3.43 -6.98 5.49
N LYS A 47 -4.43 -6.21 5.90
CA LYS A 47 -4.51 -5.66 7.26
C LYS A 47 -4.59 -6.77 8.31
N LYS A 48 -5.39 -7.80 8.05
CA LYS A 48 -5.49 -8.98 8.92
C LYS A 48 -4.17 -9.75 8.98
N GLU A 49 -3.50 -9.92 7.85
CA GLU A 49 -2.18 -10.56 7.80
C GLU A 49 -1.15 -9.77 8.63
N ALA A 50 -1.17 -8.45 8.53
CA ALA A 50 -0.29 -7.61 9.32
C ALA A 50 -0.51 -7.82 10.81
N GLU A 51 -1.77 -7.91 11.25
CA GLU A 51 -2.12 -8.20 12.64
C GLU A 51 -1.60 -9.56 13.10
N GLU A 52 -1.78 -10.61 12.27
CA GLU A 52 -1.32 -11.96 12.60
C GLU A 52 0.19 -12.04 12.74
N PHE A 53 0.93 -11.38 11.86
CA PHE A 53 2.39 -11.37 11.89
C PHE A 53 2.95 -10.30 12.84
N LYS A 54 2.10 -9.51 13.46
CA LYS A 54 2.50 -8.40 14.36
C LYS A 54 3.41 -7.39 13.65
N ILE A 55 3.08 -7.08 12.41
CA ILE A 55 3.79 -6.11 11.57
C ILE A 55 2.89 -4.89 11.40
N PRO A 56 3.40 -3.65 11.54
CA PRO A 56 2.57 -2.45 11.34
C PRO A 56 1.97 -2.40 9.94
N PHE A 57 0.68 -2.11 9.87
CA PHE A 57 0.01 -1.81 8.60
C PHE A 57 0.15 -0.31 8.34
N LEU A 58 0.90 0.06 7.30
CA LEU A 58 1.25 1.46 7.05
C LEU A 58 0.20 2.21 6.24
N GLY A 59 -0.58 1.51 5.45
CA GLY A 59 -1.64 2.12 4.66
C GLY A 59 -1.93 1.36 3.37
N GLU A 60 -2.84 1.93 2.58
CA GLU A 60 -3.25 1.33 1.33
C GLU A 60 -3.19 2.34 0.20
N ILE A 61 -2.93 1.85 -1.01
CA ILE A 61 -2.89 2.66 -2.22
C ILE A 61 -3.93 2.07 -3.19
N PRO A 62 -4.85 2.90 -3.70
CA PRO A 62 -5.88 2.41 -4.61
C PRO A 62 -5.33 2.11 -6.00
N ILE A 63 -6.12 1.39 -6.79
CA ILE A 63 -5.90 1.24 -8.22
C ILE A 63 -6.22 2.59 -8.86
N ASP A 64 -5.26 3.16 -9.58
CA ASP A 64 -5.42 4.47 -10.21
C ASP A 64 -4.71 4.48 -11.56
N THR A 65 -5.45 4.78 -12.61
CA THR A 65 -4.94 4.74 -13.97
C THR A 65 -3.84 5.78 -14.19
N ASN A 66 -4.02 6.99 -13.66
CA ASN A 66 -3.02 8.05 -13.81
C ASN A 66 -1.72 7.70 -13.08
N LEU A 67 -1.81 7.13 -11.88
CA LEU A 67 -0.65 6.66 -11.15
C LEU A 67 0.15 5.65 -11.97
N ARG A 68 -0.54 4.70 -12.60
CA ARG A 68 0.10 3.69 -13.45
C ARG A 68 0.79 4.33 -14.65
N ILE A 69 0.09 5.23 -15.35
CA ILE A 69 0.64 5.89 -16.55
C ILE A 69 1.89 6.71 -16.18
N GLN A 70 1.81 7.50 -15.13
CA GLN A 70 2.94 8.34 -14.72
C GLN A 70 4.09 7.51 -14.17
N SER A 71 3.81 6.42 -13.47
CA SER A 71 4.85 5.50 -13.02
C SER A 71 5.60 4.87 -14.20
N ASP A 72 4.87 4.47 -15.24
CA ASP A 72 5.47 3.93 -16.46
C ASP A 72 6.35 4.98 -17.17
N ASN A 73 5.99 6.25 -17.06
CA ASN A 73 6.76 7.36 -17.63
C ASN A 73 7.88 7.86 -16.71
N GLY A 74 8.06 7.25 -15.54
CA GLY A 74 9.09 7.64 -14.60
C GLY A 74 8.78 8.92 -13.82
N ILE A 75 7.50 9.30 -13.73
CA ILE A 75 7.08 10.51 -13.01
C ILE A 75 6.43 10.10 -11.69
N PRO A 76 7.06 10.39 -10.54
CA PRO A 76 6.46 10.06 -9.23
C PRO A 76 5.17 10.84 -8.97
N ALA A 77 4.22 10.22 -8.28
CA ALA A 77 2.93 10.82 -7.97
C ALA A 77 3.05 12.17 -7.25
N LEU A 78 3.99 12.29 -6.32
CA LEU A 78 4.23 13.53 -5.56
C LEU A 78 4.71 14.68 -6.43
N ILE A 79 5.35 14.38 -7.55
CA ILE A 79 5.79 15.39 -8.52
C ILE A 79 4.66 15.73 -9.49
N ASP A 80 3.95 14.72 -9.97
CA ASP A 80 2.85 14.87 -10.92
C ASP A 80 1.69 15.69 -10.34
N ASN A 81 1.25 15.33 -9.14
CA ASN A 81 0.13 15.99 -8.48
C ASN A 81 0.31 15.98 -6.96
N PRO A 82 1.12 16.90 -6.42
CA PRO A 82 1.47 16.88 -4.99
C PRO A 82 0.27 17.05 -4.04
N ASP A 83 -0.82 17.66 -4.49
CA ASP A 83 -2.02 17.85 -3.66
C ASP A 83 -3.11 16.82 -3.93
N GLY A 84 -2.85 15.85 -4.80
CA GLY A 84 -3.82 14.82 -5.17
C GLY A 84 -4.01 13.75 -4.09
N GLU A 85 -5.08 12.98 -4.23
CA GLU A 85 -5.41 11.92 -3.26
C GLU A 85 -4.33 10.84 -3.18
N ILE A 86 -3.72 10.46 -4.30
CA ILE A 86 -2.63 9.47 -4.31
C ILE A 86 -1.42 10.00 -3.54
N SER A 87 -1.04 11.26 -3.77
CA SER A 87 0.07 11.89 -3.05
C SER A 87 -0.19 11.93 -1.55
N LYS A 88 -1.43 12.22 -1.14
CA LYS A 88 -1.83 12.20 0.27
C LYS A 88 -1.69 10.81 0.87
N LYS A 89 -2.01 9.75 0.10
CA LYS A 89 -1.83 8.36 0.56
C LYS A 89 -0.35 8.04 0.79
N PHE A 90 0.53 8.41 -0.13
CA PHE A 90 1.97 8.21 0.06
C PHE A 90 2.51 8.98 1.26
N ILE A 91 2.07 10.21 1.45
CA ILE A 91 2.48 11.03 2.61
C ILE A 91 2.00 10.39 3.91
N SER A 92 0.77 9.92 3.95
CA SER A 92 0.21 9.22 5.13
C SER A 92 1.01 7.96 5.47
N ILE A 93 1.36 7.17 4.46
CA ILE A 93 2.19 5.98 4.64
C ILE A 93 3.55 6.36 5.19
N ALA A 94 4.19 7.40 4.65
CA ALA A 94 5.48 7.88 5.13
C ALA A 94 5.42 8.32 6.59
N LYS A 95 4.36 9.02 6.99
CA LYS A 95 4.15 9.44 8.38
C LYS A 95 3.97 8.23 9.31
N ASN A 96 3.19 7.23 8.89
CA ASN A 96 2.99 6.01 9.65
C ASN A 96 4.29 5.23 9.82
N LEU A 97 5.09 5.17 8.75
CA LEU A 97 6.40 4.53 8.79
C LEU A 97 7.32 5.22 9.80
N LYS A 98 7.37 6.55 9.78
CA LYS A 98 8.17 7.32 10.72
C LYS A 98 7.77 7.05 12.17
N LYS A 99 6.48 6.99 12.46
CA LYS A 99 5.97 6.65 13.80
C LYS A 99 6.40 5.26 14.24
N SER A 100 6.40 4.30 13.32
CA SER A 100 6.80 2.92 13.61
C SER A 100 8.28 2.81 13.95
N LEU A 101 9.12 3.70 13.42
CA LEU A 101 10.56 3.71 13.66
C LEU A 101 10.96 4.48 14.92
N ASP A 102 10.07 5.34 15.40
CA ASP A 102 10.30 6.12 16.64
C ASP A 102 9.96 5.28 17.92
#